data_876fd878996e68688947b18587245b04
#
_entry.id   876fd878996e68688947b18587245b04
#
_cell.length_a   1.000
_cell.length_b   1.000
_cell.length_c   1.000
_cell.angle_alpha   90.00
_cell.angle_beta   90.00
_cell.angle_gamma   90.00
#
_symmetry.space_group_name_H-M   'P 1'
#
loop_
_entity.id
_entity.type
_entity.pdbx_description
1 polymer ?
#
loop_
_entity_poly.entity_id
_entity_poly.type
_entity_poly.pdbx_seq_one_letter_code
_entity_poly.pdbx_strand_id
1 'polypeptide(L)'
;SNLCTEITLHTKPSRYNEGEKVEVGETAVCNLGSVNLVNHIREQINSNGDTTKDINWTTLGSTISTAIRMLDNVIDLNFYPTAESKNSNLQHRPIGLGMMGLHDVLHILDIQIDSNEGIDFSDNLFEIYSRHAILASSRLAKERGAYSTFSGSLWDQGIFPIDSHNELMRYKGKETK
;
A
#
# COMPACT_ATOMS: atom_id res chain seq x y z
N SER A 1 -11.85 11.15 -3.25
CA SER A 1 -11.75 9.71 -2.93
C SER A 1 -11.92 8.90 -4.20
N ASN A 2 -11.40 7.69 -4.24
CA ASN A 2 -11.61 6.74 -5.32
C ASN A 2 -12.94 5.98 -5.14
N LEU A 3 -13.21 5.01 -6.00
CA LEU A 3 -14.52 4.35 -6.14
C LEU A 3 -15.03 3.75 -4.82
N CYS A 4 -14.17 3.08 -4.05
CA CYS A 4 -14.53 2.38 -2.81
C CYS A 4 -14.23 3.21 -1.55
N THR A 5 -13.75 4.41 -1.70
CA THR A 5 -13.36 5.31 -0.60
C THR A 5 -12.23 4.75 0.29
N GLU A 6 -11.51 3.74 -0.22
CA GLU A 6 -10.39 3.10 0.48
C GLU A 6 -9.17 4.01 0.61
N ILE A 7 -9.07 5.04 -0.25
CA ILE A 7 -8.01 6.05 -0.22
C ILE A 7 -8.62 7.44 -0.34
N THR A 8 -8.26 8.34 0.54
CA THR A 8 -8.61 9.77 0.43
C THR A 8 -7.45 10.52 -0.22
N LEU A 9 -7.69 11.03 -1.42
CA LEU A 9 -6.70 11.75 -2.21
C LEU A 9 -7.12 13.19 -2.43
N HIS A 10 -6.13 14.06 -2.63
CA HIS A 10 -6.34 15.49 -2.91
C HIS A 10 -7.06 15.70 -4.25
N THR A 11 -7.99 16.65 -4.26
CA THR A 11 -8.67 17.11 -5.46
C THR A 11 -8.64 18.64 -5.52
N LYS A 12 -8.58 19.20 -6.73
CA LYS A 12 -8.57 20.65 -6.96
C LYS A 12 -9.35 20.98 -8.22
N PRO A 13 -10.29 21.95 -8.19
CA PRO A 13 -10.98 22.39 -9.40
C PRO A 13 -10.01 23.07 -10.37
N SER A 14 -10.24 22.92 -11.68
CA SER A 14 -9.58 23.70 -12.71
C SER A 14 -10.03 25.17 -12.61
N ARG A 15 -9.12 26.10 -12.93
CA ARG A 15 -9.45 27.52 -12.97
C ARG A 15 -9.66 27.96 -14.42
N TYR A 16 -10.62 28.82 -14.60
CA TYR A 16 -10.99 29.39 -15.89
C TYR A 16 -10.93 30.92 -15.81
N ASN A 17 -10.51 31.56 -16.89
CA ASN A 17 -10.59 33.01 -17.10
C ASN A 17 -11.26 33.25 -18.46
N GLU A 18 -12.36 34.01 -18.47
CA GLU A 18 -13.14 34.32 -19.67
C GLU A 18 -13.52 33.10 -20.53
N GLY A 19 -13.76 31.95 -19.87
CA GLY A 19 -14.10 30.67 -20.52
C GLY A 19 -12.91 29.80 -20.92
N GLU A 20 -11.69 30.32 -20.87
CA GLU A 20 -10.48 29.56 -21.14
C GLU A 20 -9.90 28.93 -19.86
N LYS A 21 -9.44 27.67 -19.94
CA LYS A 21 -8.81 26.99 -18.83
C LYS A 21 -7.39 27.52 -18.64
N VAL A 22 -7.17 28.28 -17.57
CA VAL A 22 -5.87 28.88 -17.21
C VAL A 22 -5.04 28.05 -16.26
N GLU A 23 -5.68 27.12 -15.52
CA GLU A 23 -5.00 26.19 -14.63
C GLU A 23 -5.73 24.83 -14.64
N VAL A 24 -4.97 23.76 -14.86
CA VAL A 24 -5.49 22.40 -14.79
C VAL A 24 -5.61 21.99 -13.32
N GLY A 25 -6.80 21.60 -12.91
CA GLY A 25 -7.06 21.09 -11.58
C GLY A 25 -6.57 19.66 -11.37
N GLU A 26 -7.08 19.01 -10.34
CA GLU A 26 -6.72 17.66 -9.98
C GLU A 26 -7.96 16.82 -9.71
N THR A 27 -8.06 15.70 -10.42
CA THR A 27 -9.04 14.64 -10.12
C THR A 27 -8.30 13.43 -9.58
N ALA A 28 -8.67 13.03 -8.37
CA ALA A 28 -8.04 11.92 -7.68
C ALA A 28 -8.22 10.61 -8.46
N VAL A 29 -7.10 9.95 -8.76
CA VAL A 29 -7.03 8.61 -9.35
C VAL A 29 -5.96 7.80 -8.61
N CYS A 30 -6.14 6.49 -8.56
CA CYS A 30 -5.18 5.59 -7.92
C CYS A 30 -5.08 4.29 -8.71
N ASN A 31 -3.85 3.80 -8.90
CA ASN A 31 -3.60 2.48 -9.48
C ASN A 31 -3.57 1.44 -8.36
N LEU A 32 -4.37 0.40 -8.52
CA LEU A 32 -4.58 -0.62 -7.50
C LEU A 32 -4.07 -1.99 -7.95
N GLY A 33 -3.57 -2.76 -7.01
CA GLY A 33 -3.21 -4.16 -7.18
C GLY A 33 -3.33 -4.92 -5.87
N SER A 34 -3.33 -6.26 -5.97
CA SER A 34 -3.37 -7.12 -4.78
C SER A 34 -2.45 -8.33 -4.98
N VAL A 35 -1.74 -8.70 -3.93
CA VAL A 35 -0.90 -9.90 -3.90
C VAL A 35 -1.74 -11.07 -3.41
N ASN A 36 -1.72 -12.19 -4.14
CA ASN A 36 -2.35 -13.42 -3.68
C ASN A 36 -1.43 -14.14 -2.69
N LEU A 37 -1.81 -14.13 -1.41
CA LEU A 37 -1.03 -14.72 -0.31
C LEU A 37 -0.88 -16.23 -0.44
N VAL A 38 -1.90 -16.93 -0.96
CA VAL A 38 -1.88 -18.40 -1.09
C VAL A 38 -0.70 -18.88 -1.93
N ASN A 39 -0.31 -18.11 -2.95
CA ASN A 39 0.84 -18.46 -3.80
C ASN A 39 2.19 -18.34 -3.08
N HIS A 40 2.20 -17.89 -1.83
CA HIS A 40 3.39 -17.76 -1.00
C HIS A 40 3.44 -18.78 0.15
N ILE A 41 2.51 -19.74 0.16
CA ILE A 41 2.61 -20.89 1.07
C ILE A 41 3.71 -21.82 0.57
N ARG A 42 4.53 -22.28 1.49
CA ARG A 42 5.52 -23.34 1.26
C ARG A 42 5.24 -24.51 2.18
N GLU A 43 5.52 -25.69 1.70
CA GLU A 43 5.55 -26.92 2.50
C GLU A 43 7.01 -27.26 2.83
N GLN A 44 7.23 -27.66 4.06
CA GLN A 44 8.54 -28.12 4.53
C GLN A 44 8.37 -29.46 5.25
N ILE A 45 9.27 -30.38 5.00
CA ILE A 45 9.33 -31.64 5.73
C ILE A 45 10.36 -31.46 6.85
N ASN A 46 9.93 -31.61 8.09
CA ASN A 46 10.82 -31.51 9.23
C ASN A 46 11.70 -32.78 9.36
N SER A 47 12.64 -32.78 10.30
CA SER A 47 13.56 -33.90 10.53
C SER A 47 12.86 -35.21 10.96
N ASN A 48 11.62 -35.12 11.41
CA ASN A 48 10.81 -36.27 11.84
C ASN A 48 9.96 -36.85 10.70
N GLY A 49 9.98 -36.21 9.50
CA GLY A 49 9.19 -36.60 8.35
C GLY A 49 7.79 -35.99 8.29
N ASP A 50 7.43 -35.08 9.23
CA ASP A 50 6.14 -34.40 9.23
C ASP A 50 6.19 -33.21 8.27
N THR A 51 5.10 -32.99 7.53
CA THR A 51 4.94 -31.83 6.66
C THR A 51 4.36 -30.67 7.46
N THR A 52 5.08 -29.54 7.44
CA THR A 52 4.61 -28.27 7.99
C THR A 52 4.38 -27.26 6.87
N LYS A 53 3.41 -26.39 7.04
CA LYS A 53 3.11 -25.30 6.11
C LYS A 53 3.40 -23.96 6.78
N ASP A 54 3.93 -23.02 6.00
CA ASP A 54 4.24 -21.68 6.47
C ASP A 54 4.28 -20.72 5.27
N ILE A 55 4.25 -19.41 5.55
CA ILE A 55 4.49 -18.40 4.51
C ILE A 55 5.98 -18.33 4.15
N ASN A 56 6.27 -18.32 2.87
CA ASN A 56 7.58 -17.96 2.37
C ASN A 56 7.76 -16.43 2.39
N TRP A 57 8.14 -15.90 3.53
CA TRP A 57 8.31 -14.47 3.77
C TRP A 57 9.28 -13.80 2.79
N THR A 58 10.34 -14.49 2.40
CA THR A 58 11.33 -13.99 1.43
C THR A 58 10.70 -13.77 0.05
N THR A 59 9.97 -14.76 -0.43
CA THR A 59 9.30 -14.68 -1.73
C THR A 59 8.18 -13.63 -1.69
N LEU A 60 7.40 -13.59 -0.60
CA LEU A 60 6.36 -12.59 -0.39
C LEU A 60 6.96 -11.17 -0.45
N GLY A 61 8.03 -10.89 0.27
CA GLY A 61 8.72 -9.60 0.26
C GLY A 61 9.23 -9.19 -1.13
N SER A 62 9.76 -10.16 -1.92
CA SER A 62 10.14 -9.92 -3.31
C SER A 62 8.95 -9.59 -4.19
N THR A 63 7.84 -10.31 -4.04
CA THR A 63 6.60 -10.07 -4.79
C THR A 63 6.03 -8.69 -4.47
N ILE A 64 5.97 -8.30 -3.20
CA ILE A 64 5.53 -6.97 -2.78
C ILE A 64 6.40 -5.88 -3.43
N SER A 65 7.73 -6.04 -3.38
CA SER A 65 8.66 -5.07 -3.97
C SER A 65 8.48 -4.93 -5.48
N THR A 66 8.24 -6.04 -6.17
CA THR A 66 7.95 -6.06 -7.60
C THR A 66 6.61 -5.39 -7.90
N ALA A 67 5.56 -5.69 -7.12
CA ALA A 67 4.24 -5.11 -7.29
C ALA A 67 4.25 -3.57 -7.10
N ILE A 68 4.98 -3.05 -6.12
CA ILE A 68 5.16 -1.61 -5.92
C ILE A 68 5.80 -0.97 -7.17
N ARG A 69 6.86 -1.59 -7.72
CA ARG A 69 7.50 -1.11 -8.95
C ARG A 69 6.55 -1.15 -10.15
N MET A 70 5.76 -2.21 -10.28
CA MET A 70 4.78 -2.34 -11.37
C MET A 70 3.72 -1.26 -11.28
N LEU A 71 3.16 -1.00 -10.10
CA LEU A 71 2.15 0.04 -9.88
C LEU A 71 2.72 1.44 -10.15
N ASP A 72 3.95 1.71 -9.74
CA ASP A 72 4.63 2.97 -10.05
C ASP A 72 4.85 3.14 -11.56
N ASN A 73 5.24 2.07 -12.28
CA ASN A 73 5.37 2.10 -13.74
C ASN A 73 4.03 2.40 -14.44
N VAL A 74 2.92 1.86 -13.93
CA VAL A 74 1.58 2.09 -14.52
C VAL A 74 1.21 3.56 -14.49
N ILE A 75 1.64 4.33 -13.49
CA ILE A 75 1.40 5.79 -13.45
C ILE A 75 1.93 6.48 -14.72
N ASP A 76 3.10 6.09 -15.19
CA ASP A 76 3.73 6.71 -16.36
C ASP A 76 3.17 6.16 -17.69
N LEU A 77 2.74 4.90 -17.70
CA LEU A 77 2.30 4.19 -18.91
C LEU A 77 0.80 4.28 -19.17
N ASN A 78 0.01 4.67 -18.16
CA ASN A 78 -1.45 4.62 -18.22
C ASN A 78 -2.02 5.70 -19.15
N PHE A 79 -3.18 5.38 -19.74
CA PHE A 79 -3.99 6.38 -20.43
C PHE A 79 -4.86 7.14 -19.41
N TYR A 80 -4.81 8.47 -19.51
CA TYR A 80 -5.61 9.35 -18.66
C TYR A 80 -6.74 9.97 -19.45
N PRO A 81 -8.01 9.79 -19.06
CA PRO A 81 -9.16 10.29 -19.81
C PRO A 81 -9.33 11.82 -19.73
N THR A 82 -8.77 12.44 -18.69
CA THR A 82 -8.83 13.90 -18.49
C THR A 82 -7.46 14.46 -18.12
N ALA A 83 -7.25 15.74 -18.44
CA ALA A 83 -6.01 16.44 -18.05
C ALA A 83 -5.86 16.51 -16.52
N GLU A 84 -6.97 16.67 -15.81
CA GLU A 84 -7.00 16.76 -14.35
C GLU A 84 -6.58 15.45 -13.67
N SER A 85 -7.00 14.29 -14.21
CA SER A 85 -6.59 13.00 -13.70
C SER A 85 -5.10 12.73 -13.95
N LYS A 86 -4.61 13.11 -15.13
CA LYS A 86 -3.19 13.02 -15.47
C LYS A 86 -2.35 13.92 -14.55
N ASN A 87 -2.78 15.17 -14.36
CA ASN A 87 -2.10 16.15 -13.52
C ASN A 87 -1.97 15.61 -12.08
N SER A 88 -3.09 15.17 -11.48
CA SER A 88 -3.12 14.62 -10.13
C SER A 88 -2.20 13.40 -9.99
N ASN A 89 -2.33 12.42 -10.89
CA ASN A 89 -1.62 11.15 -10.75
C ASN A 89 -0.10 11.30 -10.93
N LEU A 90 0.34 12.13 -11.87
CA LEU A 90 1.77 12.38 -12.09
C LEU A 90 2.42 13.20 -10.97
N GLN A 91 1.66 14.12 -10.33
CA GLN A 91 2.18 14.91 -9.22
C GLN A 91 2.32 14.12 -7.93
N HIS A 92 1.29 13.35 -7.56
CA HIS A 92 1.20 12.70 -6.26
C HIS A 92 1.64 11.23 -6.28
N ARG A 93 1.64 10.60 -7.44
CA ARG A 93 2.00 9.18 -7.68
C ARG A 93 1.36 8.20 -6.69
N PRO A 94 0.03 8.27 -6.45
CA PRO A 94 -0.62 7.40 -5.49
C PRO A 94 -0.78 5.99 -6.06
N ILE A 95 -0.42 5.00 -5.25
CA ILE A 95 -0.62 3.58 -5.53
C ILE A 95 -1.27 2.89 -4.34
N GLY A 96 -2.09 1.88 -4.60
CA GLY A 96 -2.70 1.04 -3.57
C GLY A 96 -2.35 -0.41 -3.80
N LEU A 97 -1.63 -1.01 -2.87
CA LEU A 97 -1.28 -2.43 -2.91
C LEU A 97 -1.93 -3.15 -1.72
N GLY A 98 -2.96 -3.93 -2.03
CA GLY A 98 -3.63 -4.79 -1.08
C GLY A 98 -3.15 -6.24 -1.14
N MET A 99 -3.86 -7.10 -0.41
CA MET A 99 -3.67 -8.55 -0.43
C MET A 99 -5.01 -9.27 -0.58
N MET A 100 -4.97 -10.48 -1.09
CA MET A 100 -6.11 -11.39 -1.15
C MET A 100 -5.72 -12.77 -0.63
N GLY A 101 -6.70 -13.57 -0.24
CA GLY A 101 -6.48 -14.94 0.22
C GLY A 101 -6.02 -15.06 1.67
N LEU A 102 -6.19 -14.03 2.52
CA LEU A 102 -5.83 -14.12 3.94
C LEU A 102 -6.60 -15.24 4.63
N HIS A 103 -7.90 -15.33 4.42
CA HIS A 103 -8.72 -16.39 5.03
C HIS A 103 -8.32 -17.78 4.53
N ASP A 104 -8.00 -17.90 3.23
CA ASP A 104 -7.51 -19.17 2.67
C ASP A 104 -6.18 -19.59 3.29
N VAL A 105 -5.27 -18.63 3.50
CA VAL A 105 -3.99 -18.87 4.21
C VAL A 105 -4.23 -19.35 5.62
N LEU A 106 -5.08 -18.68 6.38
CA LEU A 106 -5.42 -19.07 7.75
C LEU A 106 -6.00 -20.50 7.79
N HIS A 107 -6.89 -20.82 6.83
CA HIS A 107 -7.44 -22.18 6.71
C HIS A 107 -6.37 -23.22 6.35
N ILE A 108 -5.46 -22.91 5.44
CA ILE A 108 -4.36 -23.82 5.06
C ILE A 108 -3.40 -24.07 6.23
N LEU A 109 -3.20 -23.08 7.09
CA LEU A 109 -2.35 -23.14 8.28
C LEU A 109 -3.08 -23.67 9.52
N ASP A 110 -4.38 -23.98 9.41
CA ASP A 110 -5.24 -24.42 10.52
C ASP A 110 -5.35 -23.39 11.66
N ILE A 111 -5.39 -22.11 11.31
CA ILE A 111 -5.49 -20.99 12.24
C ILE A 111 -6.92 -20.43 12.19
N GLN A 112 -7.60 -20.36 13.34
CA GLN A 112 -8.92 -19.74 13.44
C GLN A 112 -8.80 -18.20 13.40
N ILE A 113 -9.60 -17.56 12.57
CA ILE A 113 -9.53 -16.10 12.33
C ILE A 113 -9.85 -15.26 13.58
N ASP A 114 -10.73 -15.76 14.45
CA ASP A 114 -11.17 -15.11 15.71
C ASP A 114 -10.37 -15.57 16.94
N SER A 115 -9.28 -16.32 16.73
CA SER A 115 -8.36 -16.74 17.79
C SER A 115 -7.27 -15.69 18.04
N ASN A 116 -6.60 -15.77 19.19
CA ASN A 116 -5.42 -14.96 19.46
C ASN A 116 -4.31 -15.24 18.44
N GLU A 117 -4.13 -16.48 18.02
CA GLU A 117 -3.16 -16.86 16.99
C GLU A 117 -3.49 -16.20 15.64
N GLY A 118 -4.78 -16.13 15.26
CA GLY A 118 -5.23 -15.46 14.04
C GLY A 118 -4.97 -13.95 14.09
N ILE A 119 -5.15 -13.32 15.24
CA ILE A 119 -4.84 -11.91 15.48
C ILE A 119 -3.34 -11.68 15.36
N ASP A 120 -2.52 -12.46 16.05
CA ASP A 120 -1.06 -12.32 16.05
C ASP A 120 -0.47 -12.59 14.66
N PHE A 121 -0.99 -13.60 13.94
CA PHE A 121 -0.60 -13.90 12.58
C PHE A 121 -0.92 -12.71 11.64
N SER A 122 -2.11 -12.17 11.75
CA SER A 122 -2.54 -11.03 10.93
C SER A 122 -1.70 -9.79 11.20
N ASP A 123 -1.45 -9.47 12.46
CA ASP A 123 -0.62 -8.33 12.86
C ASP A 123 0.80 -8.45 12.29
N ASN A 124 1.45 -9.60 12.47
CA ASN A 124 2.77 -9.88 11.92
C ASN A 124 2.80 -9.81 10.38
N LEU A 125 1.78 -10.37 9.72
CA LEU A 125 1.66 -10.32 8.27
C LEU A 125 1.59 -8.87 7.76
N PHE A 126 0.72 -8.04 8.38
CA PHE A 126 0.55 -6.65 7.97
C PHE A 126 1.79 -5.80 8.28
N GLU A 127 2.49 -6.06 9.38
CA GLU A 127 3.77 -5.41 9.68
C GLU A 127 4.81 -5.71 8.59
N ILE A 128 5.03 -6.98 8.26
CA ILE A 128 5.99 -7.41 7.23
C ILE A 128 5.60 -6.85 5.87
N TYR A 129 4.31 -6.91 5.52
CA TYR A 129 3.79 -6.41 4.25
C TYR A 129 4.02 -4.90 4.10
N SER A 130 3.63 -4.13 5.09
CA SER A 130 3.79 -2.68 5.12
C SER A 130 5.26 -2.28 5.05
N ARG A 131 6.12 -2.95 5.81
CA ARG A 131 7.57 -2.72 5.79
C ARG A 131 8.16 -2.93 4.40
N HIS A 132 7.83 -4.03 3.72
CA HIS A 132 8.34 -4.30 2.37
C HIS A 132 7.82 -3.29 1.35
N ALA A 133 6.55 -2.90 1.43
CA ALA A 133 5.95 -1.92 0.54
C ALA A 133 6.60 -0.53 0.70
N ILE A 134 6.76 -0.04 1.93
CA ILE A 134 7.38 1.25 2.23
C ILE A 134 8.85 1.27 1.81
N LEU A 135 9.61 0.21 2.11
CA LEU A 135 11.02 0.09 1.69
C LEU A 135 11.15 0.05 0.17
N ALA A 136 10.27 -0.64 -0.55
CA ALA A 136 10.26 -0.67 -2.00
C ALA A 136 9.97 0.71 -2.59
N SER A 137 8.97 1.43 -2.05
CA SER A 137 8.65 2.81 -2.43
C SER A 137 9.84 3.75 -2.19
N SER A 138 10.48 3.67 -1.04
CA SER A 138 11.67 4.47 -0.70
C SER A 138 12.85 4.20 -1.65
N ARG A 139 13.06 2.92 -2.04
CA ARG A 139 14.09 2.56 -3.03
C ARG A 139 13.80 3.12 -4.41
N LEU A 140 12.53 3.12 -4.84
CA LEU A 140 12.12 3.76 -6.08
C LEU A 140 12.33 5.27 -6.05
N ALA A 141 12.02 5.93 -4.95
CA ALA A 141 12.30 7.35 -4.77
C ALA A 141 13.81 7.68 -4.84
N LYS A 142 14.65 6.79 -4.31
CA LYS A 142 16.12 6.92 -4.46
C LYS A 142 16.58 6.73 -5.92
N GLU A 143 15.93 5.84 -6.66
CA GLU A 143 16.27 5.51 -8.05
C GLU A 143 15.76 6.56 -9.05
N ARG A 144 14.54 7.09 -8.84
CA ARG A 144 13.78 7.89 -9.82
C ARG A 144 13.54 9.33 -9.38
N GLY A 145 13.86 9.67 -8.15
CA GLY A 145 13.44 10.89 -7.48
C GLY A 145 12.14 10.72 -6.69
N ALA A 146 11.92 11.58 -5.72
CA ALA A 146 10.66 11.64 -5.00
C ALA A 146 9.55 12.21 -5.90
N TYR A 147 8.29 11.89 -5.59
CA TYR A 147 7.16 12.52 -6.28
C TYR A 147 7.13 14.04 -6.04
N SER A 148 6.60 14.81 -6.99
CA SER A 148 6.79 16.27 -7.00
C SER A 148 6.18 17.01 -5.79
N THR A 149 5.16 16.42 -5.17
CA THR A 149 4.52 16.97 -3.95
C THR A 149 5.05 16.36 -2.65
N PHE A 150 6.23 15.73 -2.68
CA PHE A 150 6.85 15.15 -1.49
C PHE A 150 7.22 16.22 -0.46
N SER A 151 7.80 17.34 -0.91
CA SER A 151 8.24 18.40 -0.01
C SER A 151 7.05 19.02 0.76
N GLY A 152 7.19 19.10 2.08
CA GLY A 152 6.15 19.54 3.00
C GLY A 152 5.09 18.49 3.35
N SER A 153 5.16 17.29 2.76
CA SER A 153 4.28 16.17 3.12
C SER A 153 4.61 15.62 4.52
N LEU A 154 3.73 14.81 5.09
CA LEU A 154 4.01 14.12 6.35
C LEU A 154 5.24 13.20 6.24
N TRP A 155 5.45 12.57 5.07
CA TRP A 155 6.64 11.77 4.80
C TRP A 155 7.93 12.58 4.84
N ASP A 156 7.92 13.79 4.28
CA ASP A 156 9.05 14.72 4.33
C ASP A 156 9.37 15.17 5.75
N GLN A 157 8.33 15.32 6.57
CA GLN A 157 8.43 15.66 7.99
C GLN A 157 8.82 14.46 8.88
N GLY A 158 8.96 13.26 8.33
CA GLY A 158 9.27 12.04 9.06
C GLY A 158 8.10 11.52 9.90
N ILE A 159 6.87 11.89 9.55
CA ILE A 159 5.64 11.42 10.21
C ILE A 159 5.08 10.26 9.39
N PHE A 160 5.10 9.07 9.96
CA PHE A 160 4.68 7.82 9.32
C PHE A 160 3.26 7.42 9.76
N PRO A 161 2.62 6.45 9.08
CA PRO A 161 1.29 5.96 9.47
C PRO A 161 1.20 5.50 10.93
N ILE A 162 2.26 4.90 11.48
CA ILE A 162 2.32 4.48 12.88
C ILE A 162 2.27 5.67 13.85
N ASP A 163 2.86 6.79 13.48
CA ASP A 163 2.84 8.01 14.31
C ASP A 163 1.43 8.59 14.37
N SER A 164 0.71 8.57 13.25
CA SER A 164 -0.70 8.98 13.18
C SER A 164 -1.60 8.07 14.02
N HIS A 165 -1.32 6.77 14.05
CA HIS A 165 -2.03 5.83 14.92
C HIS A 165 -1.75 6.14 16.39
N ASN A 166 -0.50 6.35 16.76
CA ASN A 166 -0.09 6.67 18.13
C ASN A 166 -0.76 7.95 18.62
N GLU A 167 -0.84 8.98 17.79
CA GLU A 167 -1.51 10.24 18.12
C GLU A 167 -3.03 10.04 18.32
N LEU A 168 -3.67 9.26 17.45
CA LEU A 168 -5.07 8.89 17.61
C LEU A 168 -5.33 8.13 18.91
N MET A 169 -4.45 7.20 19.29
CA MET A 169 -4.57 6.44 20.53
C MET A 169 -4.39 7.31 21.77
N ARG A 170 -3.45 8.28 21.74
CA ARG A 170 -3.31 9.29 22.79
C ARG A 170 -4.58 10.13 22.93
N TYR A 171 -5.13 10.62 21.82
CA TYR A 171 -6.36 11.39 21.82
C TYR A 171 -7.54 10.63 22.42
N LYS A 172 -7.63 9.31 22.16
CA LYS A 172 -8.65 8.43 22.73
C LYS A 172 -8.38 8.02 24.20
N GLY A 173 -7.29 8.50 24.80
CA GLY A 173 -6.89 8.15 26.17
C GLY A 173 -6.46 6.68 26.32
N LYS A 174 -6.01 6.06 25.26
CA LYS A 174 -5.48 4.68 25.25
C LYS A 174 -3.97 4.71 25.13
N GLU A 175 -3.29 3.95 25.97
CA GLU A 175 -1.86 3.73 25.82
C GLU A 175 -1.62 2.78 24.62
N THR A 176 -0.68 3.13 23.77
CA THR A 176 -0.18 2.23 22.73
C THR A 176 0.79 1.24 23.38
N LYS A 177 0.62 -0.03 23.13
CA LYS A 177 1.56 -1.06 23.59
C LYS A 177 2.80 -1.06 22.71
#